data_8b4b1cde1c8a728068352f05e4b83040
#
_entry.id   8b4b1cde1c8a728068352f05e4b83040
#
_cell.length_a   1.000
_cell.length_b   1.000
_cell.length_c   1.000
_cell.angle_alpha   90.00
_cell.angle_beta   90.00
_cell.angle_gamma   90.00
#
_symmetry.space_group_name_H-M   'P 1'
#
loop_
_entity.id
_entity.type
_entity.pdbx_description
1 polymer ?
#
loop_
_entity_poly.entity_id
_entity_poly.type
_entity_poly.pdbx_seq_one_letter_code
_entity_poly.pdbx_strand_id
1 'polypeptide(L)'
;MIAAWIYAGLCVVTATFQVALYLGAPWGRWTQGGRYPTVLPPRNRTLAIATALFMLALGASVLGAADGGTPVPGWIATGLTGAVFLGHVVSPSRFERALWSPVSAVMLGAALWAMLA
;
A
#
# COMPACT_ATOMS: atom_id res chain seq x y z
N MET A 1 14.22 2.83 13.45
CA MET A 1 12.88 2.35 13.92
C MET A 1 11.74 3.31 13.58
N ILE A 2 11.97 4.62 13.66
CA ILE A 2 10.95 5.62 13.29
C ILE A 2 10.49 5.43 11.84
N ALA A 3 11.41 5.26 10.90
CA ALA A 3 11.08 5.04 9.50
C ALA A 3 10.21 3.80 9.29
N ALA A 4 10.51 2.71 10.00
CA ALA A 4 9.72 1.49 9.93
C ALA A 4 8.29 1.68 10.47
N TRP A 5 8.12 2.49 11.52
CA TRP A 5 6.80 2.82 12.03
C TRP A 5 6.02 3.74 11.08
N ILE A 6 6.69 4.68 10.42
CA ILE A 6 6.06 5.52 9.39
C ILE A 6 5.54 4.63 8.26
N TYR A 7 6.36 3.72 7.77
CA TYR A 7 5.99 2.79 6.72
C TYR A 7 4.81 1.90 7.14
N ALA A 8 4.91 1.29 8.32
CA ALA A 8 3.86 0.41 8.82
C ALA A 8 2.55 1.17 9.06
N GLY A 9 2.62 2.40 9.57
CA GLY A 9 1.45 3.26 9.75
C GLY A 9 0.75 3.56 8.43
N LEU A 10 1.51 3.87 7.38
CA LEU A 10 0.95 4.08 6.05
C LEU A 10 0.38 2.79 5.46
N CYS A 11 0.98 1.64 5.73
CA CYS A 11 0.41 0.34 5.36
C CYS A 11 -0.96 0.13 6.02
N VAL A 12 -1.10 0.48 7.30
CA VAL A 12 -2.37 0.38 8.02
C VAL A 12 -3.42 1.34 7.43
N VAL A 13 -3.03 2.56 7.11
CA VAL A 13 -3.94 3.53 6.47
C VAL A 13 -4.43 2.99 5.14
N THR A 14 -3.52 2.47 4.31
CA THR A 14 -3.87 1.88 3.02
C THR A 14 -4.76 0.65 3.18
N ALA A 15 -4.46 -0.22 4.14
CA ALA A 15 -5.28 -1.39 4.44
C ALA A 15 -6.69 -0.98 4.89
N THR A 16 -6.81 0.06 5.71
CA THR A 16 -8.10 0.59 6.16
C THR A 16 -8.93 1.08 4.99
N PHE A 17 -8.31 1.80 4.04
CA PHE A 17 -8.97 2.22 2.82
C PHE A 17 -9.50 1.02 2.02
N GLN A 18 -8.71 -0.03 1.89
CA GLN A 18 -9.10 -1.25 1.17
C GLN A 18 -10.26 -1.98 1.88
N VAL A 19 -10.23 -2.04 3.20
CA VAL A 19 -11.34 -2.62 3.97
C VAL A 19 -12.63 -1.82 3.76
N ALA A 20 -12.54 -0.50 3.72
CA ALA A 20 -13.68 0.36 3.43
C ALA A 20 -14.27 0.05 2.04
N LEU A 21 -13.42 -0.15 1.03
CA LEU A 21 -13.88 -0.56 -0.31
C LEU A 21 -14.60 -1.92 -0.28
N TYR A 22 -14.07 -2.87 0.48
CA TYR A 22 -14.70 -4.19 0.66
C TYR A 22 -16.09 -4.05 1.28
N LEU A 23 -16.25 -3.14 2.23
CA LEU A 23 -17.53 -2.89 2.91
C LEU A 23 -18.51 -2.05 2.08
N GLY A 24 -18.11 -1.62 0.88
CA GLY A 24 -18.99 -0.94 -0.05
C GLY A 24 -18.84 0.57 -0.14
N ALA A 25 -17.74 1.13 0.36
CA ALA A 25 -17.48 2.57 0.22
C ALA A 25 -17.45 2.98 -1.26
N PRO A 26 -18.07 4.12 -1.65
CA PRO A 26 -18.17 4.56 -3.04
C PRO A 26 -16.91 5.28 -3.52
N TRP A 27 -15.72 4.70 -3.27
CA TRP A 27 -14.42 5.32 -3.54
C TRP A 27 -13.65 4.64 -4.66
N GLY A 28 -14.35 3.93 -5.54
CA GLY A 28 -13.72 3.15 -6.61
C GLY A 28 -12.87 3.98 -7.56
N ARG A 29 -13.17 5.28 -7.74
CA ARG A 29 -12.38 6.17 -8.60
C ARG A 29 -10.93 6.34 -8.12
N TRP A 30 -10.67 6.07 -6.83
CA TRP A 30 -9.37 6.25 -6.19
C TRP A 30 -8.53 4.97 -6.21
N THR A 31 -9.00 3.91 -6.85
CA THR A 31 -8.37 2.59 -6.83
C THR A 31 -8.62 1.82 -8.13
N GLN A 32 -7.84 0.78 -8.33
CA GLN A 32 -8.00 -0.18 -9.43
C GLN A 32 -8.19 0.48 -10.81
N GLY A 33 -7.40 1.53 -11.07
CA GLY A 33 -7.42 2.26 -12.33
C GLY A 33 -8.64 3.14 -12.53
N GLY A 34 -9.51 3.31 -11.52
CA GLY A 34 -10.71 4.13 -11.60
C GLY A 34 -11.80 3.54 -12.50
N ARG A 35 -11.67 2.26 -12.88
CA ARG A 35 -12.62 1.58 -13.78
C ARG A 35 -14.04 1.55 -13.23
N TYR A 36 -14.17 1.45 -11.90
CA TYR A 36 -15.45 1.42 -11.21
C TYR A 36 -15.50 2.61 -10.25
N PRO A 37 -15.99 3.80 -10.71
CA PRO A 37 -15.78 5.06 -9.97
C PRO A 37 -16.56 5.20 -8.66
N THR A 38 -17.53 4.34 -8.40
CA THR A 38 -18.32 4.36 -7.17
C THR A 38 -18.06 3.07 -6.37
N VAL A 39 -19.09 2.28 -6.10
CA VAL A 39 -18.95 1.01 -5.37
C VAL A 39 -18.33 -0.04 -6.29
N LEU A 40 -17.32 -0.75 -5.78
CA LEU A 40 -16.69 -1.83 -6.53
C LEU A 40 -17.64 -3.03 -6.68
N PRO A 41 -17.57 -3.76 -7.83
CA PRO A 41 -18.26 -5.04 -7.96
C PRO A 41 -17.73 -6.06 -6.94
N PRO A 42 -18.50 -7.13 -6.61
CA PRO A 42 -18.10 -8.11 -5.59
C PRO A 42 -16.70 -8.70 -5.80
N ARG A 43 -16.33 -9.02 -7.04
CA ARG A 43 -15.00 -9.54 -7.37
C ARG A 43 -13.89 -8.55 -7.02
N ASN A 44 -14.10 -7.28 -7.34
CA ASN A 44 -13.11 -6.22 -7.08
C ASN A 44 -13.05 -5.87 -5.60
N ARG A 45 -14.15 -6.04 -4.87
CA ARG A 45 -14.17 -5.90 -3.41
C ARG A 45 -13.37 -7.00 -2.74
N THR A 46 -13.43 -8.23 -3.24
CA THR A 46 -12.58 -9.32 -2.78
C THR A 46 -11.10 -9.04 -3.02
N LEU A 47 -10.75 -8.44 -4.16
CA LEU A 47 -9.38 -7.98 -4.42
C LEU A 47 -8.95 -6.91 -3.42
N ALA A 48 -9.85 -6.03 -3.01
CA ALA A 48 -9.56 -5.01 -2.02
C ALA A 48 -9.18 -5.61 -0.66
N ILE A 49 -9.90 -6.62 -0.19
CA ILE A 49 -9.55 -7.26 1.09
C ILE A 49 -8.23 -8.02 0.99
N ALA A 50 -7.94 -8.65 -0.15
CA ALA A 50 -6.65 -9.29 -0.40
C ALA A 50 -5.51 -8.26 -0.37
N THR A 51 -5.73 -7.08 -0.95
CA THR A 51 -4.76 -5.98 -0.92
C THR A 51 -4.54 -5.47 0.51
N ALA A 52 -5.59 -5.39 1.32
CA ALA A 52 -5.46 -5.00 2.73
C ALA A 52 -4.54 -5.96 3.49
N LEU A 53 -4.73 -7.26 3.33
CA LEU A 53 -3.87 -8.28 3.95
C LEU A 53 -2.43 -8.17 3.45
N PHE A 54 -2.25 -7.95 2.16
CA PHE A 54 -0.94 -7.75 1.54
C PHE A 54 -0.22 -6.54 2.15
N MET A 55 -0.91 -5.41 2.30
CA MET A 55 -0.33 -4.20 2.91
C MET A 55 0.10 -4.43 4.36
N LEU A 56 -0.70 -5.14 5.14
CA LEU A 56 -0.34 -5.46 6.52
C LEU A 56 0.90 -6.37 6.57
N ALA A 57 1.01 -7.33 5.65
CA ALA A 57 2.17 -8.20 5.55
C ALA A 57 3.44 -7.41 5.21
N LEU A 58 3.35 -6.44 4.29
CA LEU A 58 4.48 -5.57 3.96
C LEU A 58 4.94 -4.77 5.18
N GLY A 59 4.01 -4.17 5.90
CA GLY A 59 4.31 -3.40 7.12
C GLY A 59 5.00 -4.25 8.17
N ALA A 60 4.48 -5.44 8.43
CA ALA A 60 5.07 -6.38 9.37
C ALA A 60 6.49 -6.80 8.97
N SER A 61 6.74 -6.99 7.67
CA SER A 61 8.05 -7.39 7.15
C SER A 61 9.11 -6.34 7.40
N VAL A 62 8.80 -5.07 7.16
CA VAL A 62 9.73 -3.97 7.40
C VAL A 62 9.95 -3.74 8.89
N LEU A 63 8.89 -3.78 9.70
CA LEU A 63 8.99 -3.67 11.16
C LEU A 63 9.86 -4.80 11.74
N GLY A 64 9.63 -6.03 11.31
CA GLY A 64 10.40 -7.17 11.79
C GLY A 64 11.88 -7.04 11.46
N ALA A 65 12.21 -6.61 10.26
CA ALA A 65 13.60 -6.37 9.86
C ALA A 65 14.25 -5.25 10.69
N ALA A 66 13.53 -4.16 10.90
CA ALA A 66 14.03 -3.02 11.68
C ALA A 66 14.20 -3.36 13.17
N ASP A 67 13.43 -4.31 13.68
CA ASP A 67 13.51 -4.78 15.07
C ASP A 67 14.56 -5.90 15.26
N GLY A 68 15.47 -6.07 14.32
CA GLY A 68 16.55 -7.04 14.42
C GLY A 68 16.25 -8.43 13.88
N GLY A 69 15.08 -8.61 13.24
CA GLY A 69 14.73 -9.87 12.56
C GLY A 69 15.46 -10.02 11.22
N THR A 70 15.10 -11.07 10.48
CA THR A 70 15.70 -11.31 9.17
C THR A 70 15.37 -10.17 8.20
N PRO A 71 16.36 -9.65 7.46
CA PRO A 71 16.16 -8.52 6.56
C PRO A 71 15.48 -8.88 5.24
N VAL A 72 15.48 -10.15 4.84
CA VAL A 72 15.00 -10.55 3.51
C VAL A 72 13.55 -10.15 3.25
N PRO A 73 12.59 -10.46 4.14
CA PRO A 73 11.20 -10.02 3.91
C PRO A 73 11.06 -8.49 3.81
N GLY A 74 11.85 -7.75 4.57
CA GLY A 74 11.85 -6.28 4.52
C GLY A 74 12.31 -5.75 3.16
N TRP A 75 13.34 -6.34 2.57
CA TRP A 75 13.81 -5.96 1.24
C TRP A 75 12.80 -6.35 0.15
N ILE A 76 12.16 -7.51 0.28
CA ILE A 76 11.08 -7.92 -0.62
C ILE A 76 9.94 -6.90 -0.54
N ALA A 77 9.52 -6.52 0.67
CA ALA A 77 8.48 -5.51 0.88
C ALA A 77 8.85 -4.16 0.25
N THR A 78 10.11 -3.75 0.38
CA THR A 78 10.61 -2.50 -0.22
C THR A 78 10.51 -2.55 -1.74
N GLY A 79 10.94 -3.64 -2.36
CA GLY A 79 10.84 -3.83 -3.81
C GLY A 79 9.41 -3.84 -4.31
N LEU A 80 8.52 -4.52 -3.59
CA LEU A 80 7.09 -4.55 -3.92
C LEU A 80 6.45 -3.16 -3.77
N THR A 81 6.86 -2.40 -2.76
CA THR A 81 6.40 -1.01 -2.59
C THR A 81 6.84 -0.14 -3.77
N GLY A 82 8.05 -0.34 -4.27
CA GLY A 82 8.51 0.33 -5.49
C GLY A 82 7.63 0.00 -6.69
N ALA A 83 7.26 -1.27 -6.86
CA ALA A 83 6.36 -1.69 -7.93
C ALA A 83 4.97 -1.08 -7.78
N VAL A 84 4.44 -1.02 -6.56
CA VAL A 84 3.16 -0.37 -6.26
C VAL A 84 3.21 1.11 -6.61
N PHE A 85 4.29 1.80 -6.25
CA PHE A 85 4.50 3.21 -6.59
C PHE A 85 4.47 3.42 -8.11
N LEU A 86 5.21 2.61 -8.87
CA LEU A 86 5.21 2.70 -10.33
C LEU A 86 3.81 2.46 -10.89
N GLY A 87 3.07 1.50 -10.35
CA GLY A 87 1.69 1.23 -10.76
C GLY A 87 0.77 2.43 -10.54
N HIS A 88 0.93 3.15 -9.45
CA HIS A 88 0.14 4.36 -9.19
C HIS A 88 0.51 5.51 -10.12
N VAL A 89 1.81 5.70 -10.39
CA VAL A 89 2.28 6.76 -11.29
C VAL A 89 1.72 6.60 -12.70
N VAL A 90 1.57 5.37 -13.17
CA VAL A 90 1.06 5.08 -14.53
C VAL A 90 -0.43 4.76 -14.56
N SER A 91 -1.13 4.86 -13.44
CA SER A 91 -2.56 4.57 -13.38
C SER A 91 -3.36 5.46 -14.35
N PRO A 92 -4.36 4.91 -15.06
CA PRO A 92 -5.26 5.71 -15.89
C PRO A 92 -6.17 6.64 -15.07
N SER A 93 -6.38 6.37 -13.79
CA SER A 93 -7.18 7.24 -12.92
C SER A 93 -6.34 8.41 -12.41
N ARG A 94 -6.74 9.64 -12.76
CA ARG A 94 -6.09 10.84 -12.21
C ARG A 94 -6.26 10.95 -10.70
N PHE A 95 -7.37 10.46 -10.15
CA PHE A 95 -7.62 10.46 -8.71
C PHE A 95 -6.67 9.52 -8.00
N GLU A 96 -6.48 8.32 -8.53
CA GLU A 96 -5.53 7.35 -8.00
C GLU A 96 -4.11 7.89 -8.06
N ARG A 97 -3.69 8.46 -9.20
CA ARG A 97 -2.37 9.08 -9.33
C ARG A 97 -2.14 10.19 -8.32
N ALA A 98 -3.14 11.09 -8.17
CA ALA A 98 -3.01 12.25 -7.30
C ALA A 98 -2.92 11.88 -5.81
N LEU A 99 -3.61 10.83 -5.39
CA LEU A 99 -3.64 10.39 -3.99
C LEU A 99 -2.51 9.39 -3.70
N TRP A 100 -2.43 8.31 -4.48
CA TRP A 100 -1.59 7.18 -4.11
C TRP A 100 -0.15 7.27 -4.59
N SER A 101 0.13 8.06 -5.63
CA SER A 101 1.52 8.28 -6.05
C SER A 101 2.34 8.96 -4.96
N PRO A 102 1.89 10.08 -4.35
CA PRO A 102 2.61 10.69 -3.23
C PRO A 102 2.68 9.77 -2.00
N VAL A 103 1.58 9.09 -1.67
CA VAL A 103 1.54 8.18 -0.51
C VAL A 103 2.54 7.04 -0.69
N SER A 104 2.52 6.38 -1.83
CA SER A 104 3.45 5.27 -2.10
C SER A 104 4.89 5.74 -2.26
N ALA A 105 5.13 6.96 -2.73
CA ALA A 105 6.47 7.55 -2.76
C ALA A 105 7.02 7.72 -1.34
N VAL A 106 6.22 8.24 -0.41
CA VAL A 106 6.60 8.36 1.00
C VAL A 106 6.83 6.98 1.62
N MET A 107 5.98 6.02 1.32
CA MET A 107 6.14 4.63 1.80
C MET A 107 7.46 4.03 1.30
N LEU A 108 7.78 4.20 0.03
CA LEU A 108 9.04 3.70 -0.55
C LEU A 108 10.24 4.35 0.11
N GLY A 109 10.22 5.67 0.29
CA GLY A 109 11.28 6.40 0.97
C GLY A 109 11.45 5.94 2.41
N ALA A 110 10.36 5.74 3.14
CA ALA A 110 10.40 5.26 4.53
C ALA A 110 10.95 3.82 4.61
N ALA A 111 10.53 2.94 3.69
CA ALA A 111 11.04 1.57 3.64
C ALA A 111 12.54 1.55 3.34
N LEU A 112 13.00 2.31 2.36
CA LEU A 112 14.42 2.42 2.05
C LEU A 112 15.22 2.95 3.25
N TRP A 113 14.71 4.00 3.89
CA TRP A 113 15.35 4.54 5.09
C TRP A 113 15.45 3.47 6.18
N ALA A 114 14.36 2.77 6.46
CA ALA A 114 14.35 1.71 7.48
C ALA A 114 15.34 0.59 7.16
N MET A 115 15.41 0.16 5.89
CA MET A 115 16.24 -0.97 5.49
C MET A 115 17.73 -0.61 5.34
N LEU A 116 18.04 0.65 5.07
CA LEU A 116 19.42 1.12 4.89
C LEU A 116 20.05 1.68 6.17
N ALA A 117 19.24 1.96 7.18
CA ALA A 117 19.73 2.52 8.44
C ALA A 117 20.45 1.50 9.33
#